data_13ed0a586a13ee83e638b2854120ce6c
#
_entry.id   13ed0a586a13ee83e638b2854120ce6c
#
_cell.length_a   1.000
_cell.length_b   1.000
_cell.length_c   1.000
_cell.angle_alpha   90.00
_cell.angle_beta   90.00
_cell.angle_gamma   90.00
#
_symmetry.space_group_name_H-M   'P 1'
#
loop_
_entity.id
_entity.type
_entity.pdbx_description
1 polymer ?
#
loop_
_entity_poly.entity_id
_entity_poly.type
_entity_poly.pdbx_seq_one_letter_code
_entity_poly.pdbx_strand_id
1 'polypeptide(L)'
;CENPKNAYFEVRRNENYNDIVINAYANKSLADEILVCNLEFTRKLMPLNADRIVNDEPLYKSAKTIIFENCKFVNIQHESTKLRLVFRNCTFTGNVSRGNIELENCRIERTQKDAMNPLRNFKAKNVFVRDLLFESTQSGAHVDGVQIFGDKNFLAENVLIENCRFAIPTFQFPDGNAGVNAALMMQLEYGNADGITFKDIMIDCGGPWSPCRSSMPREVPRGEEEGAPSLWQKNVVFENIYY
;
A
#
# COMPACT_ATOMS: atom_id res chain seq x y z
N CYS A 1 17.31 -18.91 -0.46
CA CYS A 1 17.44 -17.53 -0.89
C CYS A 1 18.92 -17.17 -0.96
N GLU A 2 19.44 -17.01 -2.15
CA GLU A 2 20.84 -16.62 -2.36
C GLU A 2 20.88 -15.24 -3.00
N ASN A 3 21.49 -14.30 -2.30
CA ASN A 3 21.78 -13.01 -2.89
C ASN A 3 23.06 -13.08 -3.76
N PRO A 4 23.15 -12.29 -4.82
CA PRO A 4 24.41 -12.14 -5.52
C PRO A 4 25.54 -11.81 -4.54
N LYS A 5 26.74 -12.35 -4.76
CA LYS A 5 27.88 -12.26 -3.84
C LYS A 5 28.24 -10.85 -3.35
N ASN A 6 27.69 -9.81 -3.98
CA ASN A 6 27.94 -8.40 -3.68
C ASN A 6 26.72 -7.66 -3.11
N ALA A 7 25.62 -8.36 -2.86
CA ALA A 7 24.44 -7.75 -2.25
C ALA A 7 24.53 -7.85 -0.73
N TYR A 8 24.73 -6.73 -0.10
CA TYR A 8 24.78 -6.62 1.35
C TYR A 8 23.63 -5.75 1.84
N PHE A 9 22.86 -6.25 2.78
CA PHE A 9 21.83 -5.46 3.45
C PHE A 9 21.91 -5.64 4.97
N GLU A 10 21.54 -4.61 5.67
CA GLU A 10 21.45 -4.58 7.13
C GLU A 10 20.06 -4.14 7.55
N VAL A 11 19.47 -4.82 8.51
CA VAL A 11 18.24 -4.38 9.15
C VAL A 11 18.60 -3.59 10.39
N ARG A 12 18.40 -2.29 10.38
CA ARG A 12 18.56 -1.42 11.53
C ARG A 12 17.23 -1.29 12.26
N ARG A 13 17.27 -1.56 13.56
CA ARG A 13 16.12 -1.41 14.45
C ARG A 13 16.25 -0.12 15.23
N ASN A 14 15.22 0.72 15.14
CA ASN A 14 15.08 1.85 16.06
C ASN A 14 13.76 1.73 16.85
N GLU A 15 13.45 2.71 17.69
CA GLU A 15 12.26 2.66 18.55
C GLU A 15 10.93 2.60 17.77
N ASN A 16 10.87 3.19 16.58
CA ASN A 16 9.64 3.40 15.84
C ASN A 16 9.51 2.55 14.58
N TYR A 17 10.63 2.12 13.97
CA TYR A 17 10.62 1.41 12.70
C TYR A 17 11.82 0.50 12.50
N ASN A 18 11.73 -0.40 11.53
CA ASN A 18 12.86 -1.14 10.99
C ASN A 18 13.28 -0.49 9.68
N ASP A 19 14.54 -0.15 9.56
CA ASP A 19 15.15 0.29 8.31
C ASP A 19 15.89 -0.87 7.66
N ILE A 20 15.76 -0.98 6.36
CA ILE A 20 16.71 -1.76 5.57
C ILE A 20 17.74 -0.79 5.04
N VAL A 21 18.96 -0.94 5.52
CA VAL A 21 20.11 -0.23 4.98
C VAL A 21 20.83 -1.15 4.01
N ILE A 22 20.83 -0.75 2.76
CA ILE A 22 21.67 -1.40 1.77
C ILE A 22 23.04 -0.76 1.88
N ASN A 23 24.01 -1.52 2.34
CA ASN A 23 25.36 -1.01 2.48
C ASN A 23 26.03 -0.96 1.11
N ALA A 24 25.94 0.20 0.47
CA ALA A 24 26.56 0.47 -0.82
C ALA A 24 28.09 0.69 -0.72
N TYR A 25 28.63 0.80 0.49
CA TYR A 25 30.02 1.23 0.69
C TYR A 25 31.06 0.17 0.37
N ALA A 26 30.70 -1.10 0.34
CA ALA A 26 31.68 -2.17 0.17
C ALA A 26 32.05 -2.46 -1.29
N ASN A 27 31.18 -2.16 -2.26
CA ASN A 27 31.45 -2.44 -3.68
C ASN A 27 30.69 -1.51 -4.63
N LYS A 28 31.37 -0.93 -5.58
CA LYS A 28 30.85 -0.01 -6.61
C LYS A 28 29.88 -0.67 -7.63
N SER A 29 29.72 -1.99 -7.57
CA SER A 29 28.79 -2.75 -8.42
C SER A 29 27.81 -3.54 -7.59
N LEU A 30 26.79 -2.89 -7.07
CA LEU A 30 25.66 -3.58 -6.47
C LEU A 30 24.75 -4.15 -7.56
N ALA A 31 24.17 -5.32 -7.30
CA ALA A 31 23.15 -5.87 -8.17
C ALA A 31 21.95 -4.93 -8.26
N ASP A 32 21.34 -4.81 -9.45
CA ASP A 32 20.12 -4.03 -9.65
C ASP A 32 18.95 -4.54 -8.77
N GLU A 33 19.01 -5.80 -8.35
CA GLU A 33 18.00 -6.45 -7.51
C GLU A 33 18.64 -7.06 -6.27
N ILE A 34 17.95 -6.94 -5.14
CA ILE A 34 18.30 -7.55 -3.85
C ILE A 34 17.15 -8.44 -3.42
N LEU A 35 17.47 -9.70 -3.08
CA LEU A 35 16.50 -10.68 -2.59
C LEU A 35 16.64 -10.85 -1.08
N VAL A 36 15.53 -10.66 -0.36
CA VAL A 36 15.42 -10.80 1.09
C VAL A 36 14.39 -11.88 1.40
N CYS A 37 14.77 -12.95 2.09
CA CYS A 37 13.88 -14.07 2.33
C CYS A 37 13.75 -14.46 3.80
N ASN A 38 12.58 -15.00 4.14
CA ASN A 38 12.31 -15.70 5.39
C ASN A 38 12.60 -14.85 6.65
N LEU A 39 12.33 -13.54 6.57
CA LEU A 39 12.49 -12.62 7.69
C LEU A 39 11.15 -12.16 8.23
N GLU A 40 11.14 -11.84 9.53
CA GLU A 40 10.02 -11.22 10.21
C GLU A 40 10.41 -9.82 10.67
N PHE A 41 9.62 -8.83 10.23
CA PHE A 41 9.75 -7.43 10.59
C PHE A 41 8.68 -7.07 11.61
N THR A 42 9.06 -7.00 12.86
CA THR A 42 8.14 -6.77 13.99
C THR A 42 7.71 -5.33 14.18
N ARG A 43 8.22 -4.42 13.36
CA ARG A 43 7.89 -3.00 13.35
C ARG A 43 7.60 -2.54 11.93
N LYS A 44 6.99 -1.36 11.81
CA LYS A 44 6.76 -0.71 10.52
C LYS A 44 8.07 -0.66 9.72
N LEU A 45 8.06 -1.26 8.54
CA LEU A 45 9.15 -1.11 7.59
C LEU A 45 8.93 0.21 6.84
N MET A 46 9.82 1.13 7.04
CA MET A 46 10.01 2.30 6.18
C MET A 46 11.34 2.08 5.49
N PRO A 47 11.34 1.55 4.26
CA PRO A 47 12.57 1.55 3.50
C PRO A 47 13.06 2.98 3.45
N LEU A 48 14.31 3.18 3.78
CA LEU A 48 14.89 4.51 3.75
C LEU A 48 14.57 5.13 2.41
N ASN A 49 14.12 6.36 2.48
CA ASN A 49 13.85 7.13 1.30
C ASN A 49 15.06 6.95 0.36
N ALA A 50 14.85 6.30 -0.79
CA ALA A 50 15.93 6.07 -1.76
C ALA A 50 16.54 7.40 -2.26
N ASP A 51 15.87 8.50 -1.92
CA ASP A 51 16.28 9.87 -2.19
C ASP A 51 17.09 10.47 -1.02
N ARG A 52 17.28 9.74 0.08
CA ARG A 52 18.06 10.25 1.21
C ARG A 52 19.53 10.28 0.83
N ILE A 53 20.08 11.47 0.85
CA ILE A 53 21.49 11.74 0.65
C ILE A 53 22.21 11.66 2.00
N VAL A 54 23.25 10.87 2.08
CA VAL A 54 24.16 10.84 3.22
C VAL A 54 25.56 11.15 2.72
N ASN A 55 26.17 12.20 3.24
CA ASN A 55 27.49 12.68 2.81
C ASN A 55 27.57 12.96 1.30
N ASP A 56 26.55 13.66 0.74
CA ASP A 56 26.43 14.01 -0.66
C ASP A 56 26.34 12.81 -1.64
N GLU A 57 26.14 11.61 -1.12
CA GLU A 57 25.98 10.39 -1.89
C GLU A 57 24.59 9.76 -1.67
N PRO A 58 23.85 9.38 -2.72
CA PRO A 58 22.59 8.66 -2.56
C PRO A 58 22.86 7.30 -1.89
N LEU A 59 22.13 7.01 -0.83
CA LEU A 59 22.25 5.76 -0.05
C LEU A 59 22.04 4.48 -0.91
N TYR A 60 21.37 4.60 -2.05
CA TYR A 60 20.97 3.49 -2.91
C TYR A 60 21.40 3.71 -4.35
N LYS A 61 22.67 4.03 -4.58
CA LYS A 61 23.18 4.31 -5.93
C LYS A 61 22.95 3.20 -6.96
N SER A 62 22.54 2.01 -6.55
CA SER A 62 22.60 0.86 -7.43
C SER A 62 21.45 -0.13 -7.33
N ALA A 63 20.74 -0.26 -6.23
CA ALA A 63 19.59 -1.14 -6.18
C ALA A 63 18.35 -0.43 -6.71
N LYS A 64 17.75 -0.98 -7.76
CA LYS A 64 16.47 -0.52 -8.32
C LYS A 64 15.29 -1.26 -7.74
N THR A 65 15.51 -2.49 -7.26
CA THR A 65 14.47 -3.36 -6.76
C THR A 65 14.92 -4.12 -5.51
N ILE A 66 14.08 -4.16 -4.51
CA ILE A 66 14.20 -5.11 -3.39
C ILE A 66 13.04 -6.08 -3.48
N ILE A 67 13.35 -7.37 -3.53
CA ILE A 67 12.39 -8.46 -3.55
C ILE A 67 12.37 -9.10 -2.17
N PHE A 68 11.21 -9.11 -1.53
CA PHE A 68 10.96 -9.84 -0.30
C PHE A 68 10.20 -11.12 -0.62
N GLU A 69 10.69 -12.25 -0.15
CA GLU A 69 10.07 -13.55 -0.37
C GLU A 69 9.86 -14.29 0.95
N ASN A 70 8.65 -14.80 1.17
CA ASN A 70 8.28 -15.52 2.39
C ASN A 70 8.56 -14.73 3.67
N CYS A 71 8.36 -13.42 3.65
CA CYS A 71 8.60 -12.53 4.77
C CYS A 71 7.29 -12.14 5.48
N LYS A 72 7.41 -11.71 6.75
CA LYS A 72 6.29 -11.16 7.51
C LYS A 72 6.55 -9.70 7.88
N PHE A 73 5.51 -8.88 7.81
CA PHE A 73 5.57 -7.45 8.07
C PHE A 73 4.41 -7.00 8.95
N VAL A 74 4.65 -6.00 9.78
CA VAL A 74 3.58 -5.28 10.48
C VAL A 74 2.97 -4.25 9.54
N ASN A 75 3.74 -3.27 9.08
CA ASN A 75 3.29 -2.22 8.16
C ASN A 75 4.38 -1.88 7.16
N ILE A 76 3.97 -1.49 5.96
CA ILE A 76 4.86 -0.92 4.93
C ILE A 76 4.34 0.45 4.53
N GLN A 77 5.24 1.42 4.47
CA GLN A 77 5.00 2.70 3.79
C GLN A 77 6.19 3.02 2.91
N HIS A 78 5.95 3.19 1.62
CA HIS A 78 7.02 3.42 0.64
C HIS A 78 6.61 4.50 -0.36
N GLU A 79 7.45 5.49 -0.56
CA GLU A 79 7.15 6.65 -1.42
C GLU A 79 8.20 6.89 -2.53
N SER A 80 9.26 6.09 -2.59
CA SER A 80 10.31 6.30 -3.56
C SER A 80 9.83 6.05 -5.00
N THR A 81 10.21 6.92 -5.90
CA THR A 81 10.01 6.74 -7.34
C THR A 81 11.14 5.96 -8.01
N LYS A 82 12.26 5.79 -7.33
CA LYS A 82 13.49 5.16 -7.86
C LYS A 82 13.66 3.71 -7.43
N LEU A 83 13.23 3.38 -6.20
CA LEU A 83 13.31 2.06 -5.64
C LEU A 83 11.96 1.36 -5.72
N ARG A 84 11.92 0.18 -6.33
CA ARG A 84 10.74 -0.68 -6.37
C ARG A 84 10.81 -1.73 -5.25
N LEU A 85 9.70 -1.95 -4.56
CA LEU A 85 9.55 -3.05 -3.62
C LEU A 85 8.64 -4.12 -4.21
N VAL A 86 9.09 -5.35 -4.21
CA VAL A 86 8.34 -6.52 -4.66
C VAL A 86 8.20 -7.48 -3.50
N PHE A 87 6.98 -7.88 -3.18
CA PHE A 87 6.67 -8.82 -2.11
C PHE A 87 6.04 -10.08 -2.71
N ARG A 88 6.65 -11.24 -2.49
CA ARG A 88 6.17 -12.53 -2.95
C ARG A 88 5.90 -13.46 -1.78
N ASN A 89 4.73 -14.07 -1.74
CA ASN A 89 4.34 -15.01 -0.69
C ASN A 89 4.51 -14.41 0.73
N CYS A 90 4.30 -13.11 0.88
CA CYS A 90 4.47 -12.40 2.14
C CYS A 90 3.16 -12.25 2.90
N THR A 91 3.29 -12.09 4.23
CA THR A 91 2.14 -11.81 5.11
C THR A 91 2.33 -10.46 5.80
N PHE A 92 1.27 -9.66 5.80
CA PHE A 92 1.21 -8.36 6.46
C PHE A 92 0.13 -8.40 7.55
N THR A 93 0.46 -7.92 8.75
CA THR A 93 -0.50 -7.74 9.85
C THR A 93 -0.89 -6.28 10.02
N GLY A 94 -0.69 -5.48 9.00
CA GLY A 94 -1.02 -4.07 8.95
C GLY A 94 -1.02 -3.54 7.52
N ASN A 95 -0.99 -2.24 7.40
CA ASN A 95 -1.19 -1.50 6.16
C ASN A 95 0.00 -1.59 5.18
N VAL A 96 -0.31 -1.70 3.89
CA VAL A 96 0.64 -1.53 2.79
C VAL A 96 0.27 -0.28 2.00
N SER A 97 1.12 0.74 2.03
CA SER A 97 0.74 2.06 1.53
C SER A 97 1.79 2.73 0.64
N ARG A 98 1.27 3.60 -0.21
CA ARG A 98 1.95 4.53 -1.12
C ARG A 98 2.29 3.90 -2.48
N GLY A 99 3.52 3.97 -2.97
CA GLY A 99 3.77 3.65 -4.38
C GLY A 99 5.09 2.95 -4.68
N ASN A 100 5.22 2.53 -5.92
CA ASN A 100 6.29 1.70 -6.44
C ASN A 100 6.41 0.34 -5.71
N ILE A 101 5.24 -0.26 -5.47
CA ILE A 101 5.06 -1.52 -4.73
C ILE A 101 4.38 -2.55 -5.63
N GLU A 102 4.84 -3.79 -5.54
CA GLU A 102 4.18 -4.94 -6.15
C GLU A 102 3.99 -6.04 -5.11
N LEU A 103 2.75 -6.52 -4.97
CA LEU A 103 2.36 -7.65 -4.12
C LEU A 103 1.96 -8.82 -5.02
N GLU A 104 2.53 -9.99 -4.81
CA GLU A 104 2.21 -11.21 -5.53
C GLU A 104 2.01 -12.37 -4.54
N ASN A 105 0.85 -13.04 -4.61
CA ASN A 105 0.51 -14.17 -3.74
C ASN A 105 0.64 -13.81 -2.24
N CYS A 106 0.22 -12.62 -1.85
CA CYS A 106 0.38 -12.11 -0.50
C CYS A 106 -0.92 -12.22 0.34
N ARG A 107 -0.76 -12.10 1.65
CA ARG A 107 -1.86 -12.03 2.60
C ARG A 107 -1.75 -10.77 3.44
N ILE A 108 -2.87 -10.06 3.61
CA ILE A 108 -2.99 -8.94 4.53
C ILE A 108 -4.08 -9.30 5.53
N GLU A 109 -3.76 -9.34 6.81
CA GLU A 109 -4.69 -9.80 7.83
C GLU A 109 -4.51 -9.05 9.15
N ARG A 110 -5.61 -8.94 9.91
CA ARG A 110 -5.62 -8.36 11.26
C ARG A 110 -5.11 -6.92 11.32
N THR A 111 -5.33 -6.15 10.25
CA THR A 111 -4.97 -4.73 10.25
C THR A 111 -6.05 -3.88 10.91
N GLN A 112 -5.62 -2.86 11.66
CA GLN A 112 -6.47 -1.84 12.28
C GLN A 112 -6.59 -0.56 11.41
N LYS A 113 -6.10 -0.63 10.18
CA LYS A 113 -6.14 0.42 9.16
C LYS A 113 -6.58 -0.19 7.86
N ASP A 114 -6.76 0.63 6.85
CA ASP A 114 -6.96 0.12 5.50
C ASP A 114 -5.88 -0.89 5.15
N ALA A 115 -6.26 -1.98 4.49
CA ALA A 115 -5.28 -2.99 4.14
C ALA A 115 -4.27 -2.45 3.12
N MET A 116 -4.75 -1.72 2.11
CA MET A 116 -3.92 -1.11 1.09
C MET A 116 -4.34 0.35 0.85
N ASN A 117 -3.34 1.26 0.83
CA ASN A 117 -3.52 2.64 0.39
C ASN A 117 -2.57 2.93 -0.79
N PRO A 118 -2.90 2.45 -1.98
CA PRO A 118 -2.07 2.68 -3.15
C PRO A 118 -2.13 4.14 -3.61
N LEU A 119 -0.99 4.66 -4.07
CA LEU A 119 -0.89 6.00 -4.62
C LEU A 119 -0.41 5.99 -6.08
N ARG A 120 0.77 5.41 -6.37
CA ARG A 120 1.31 5.35 -7.73
C ARG A 120 2.14 4.10 -7.98
N ASN A 121 2.08 3.60 -9.21
CA ASN A 121 2.85 2.41 -9.62
C ASN A 121 2.68 1.26 -8.61
N PHE A 122 1.43 0.98 -8.25
CA PHE A 122 1.10 -0.03 -7.26
C PHE A 122 0.40 -1.20 -7.95
N LYS A 123 0.91 -2.40 -7.72
CA LYS A 123 0.28 -3.63 -8.19
C LYS A 123 0.01 -4.57 -7.03
N ALA A 124 -1.21 -5.10 -6.98
CA ALA A 124 -1.55 -6.24 -6.13
C ALA A 124 -2.17 -7.34 -6.98
N LYS A 125 -1.55 -8.51 -6.99
CA LYS A 125 -2.02 -9.68 -7.71
C LYS A 125 -2.10 -10.90 -6.79
N ASN A 126 -3.22 -11.62 -6.82
CA ASN A 126 -3.45 -12.78 -5.97
C ASN A 126 -3.28 -12.44 -4.49
N VAL A 127 -3.86 -11.33 -4.03
CA VAL A 127 -3.78 -10.91 -2.62
C VAL A 127 -5.06 -11.28 -1.90
N PHE A 128 -4.91 -11.92 -0.74
CA PHE A 128 -6.01 -12.23 0.15
C PHE A 128 -6.01 -11.28 1.34
N VAL A 129 -7.06 -10.47 1.45
CA VAL A 129 -7.30 -9.54 2.57
C VAL A 129 -8.38 -10.14 3.47
N ARG A 130 -8.10 -10.22 4.77
CA ARG A 130 -9.07 -10.73 5.75
C ARG A 130 -8.91 -10.11 7.13
N ASP A 131 -9.92 -10.29 7.97
CA ASP A 131 -9.88 -9.94 9.38
C ASP A 131 -9.46 -8.48 9.62
N LEU A 132 -10.08 -7.54 8.89
CA LEU A 132 -9.86 -6.12 9.16
C LEU A 132 -10.46 -5.80 10.53
N LEU A 133 -9.62 -5.32 11.44
CA LEU A 133 -9.98 -5.02 12.82
C LEU A 133 -10.13 -3.52 12.96
N PHE A 134 -11.31 -3.09 13.35
CA PHE A 134 -11.52 -1.70 13.69
C PHE A 134 -11.66 -1.54 15.21
N GLU A 135 -10.81 -0.75 15.81
CA GLU A 135 -10.80 -0.53 17.28
C GLU A 135 -10.92 0.95 17.66
N SER A 136 -11.40 1.82 16.77
CA SER A 136 -11.52 3.24 17.09
C SER A 136 -12.86 3.60 17.69
N THR A 137 -12.85 4.38 18.74
CA THR A 137 -14.01 5.03 19.33
C THR A 137 -14.31 6.40 18.72
N GLN A 138 -13.51 6.84 17.74
CA GLN A 138 -13.72 8.13 17.08
C GLN A 138 -14.85 8.03 16.07
N SER A 139 -15.79 8.94 16.17
CA SER A 139 -16.88 9.09 15.19
C SER A 139 -16.31 9.33 13.79
N GLY A 140 -16.78 8.56 12.81
CA GLY A 140 -16.34 8.65 11.41
C GLY A 140 -15.04 7.96 11.06
N ALA A 141 -14.35 7.35 12.03
CA ALA A 141 -13.22 6.50 11.73
C ALA A 141 -13.70 5.19 11.09
N HIS A 142 -13.00 4.73 10.08
CA HIS A 142 -13.32 3.50 9.33
C HIS A 142 -12.04 2.86 8.80
N VAL A 143 -12.16 1.61 8.38
CA VAL A 143 -11.12 0.90 7.62
C VAL A 143 -11.69 0.40 6.31
N ASP A 144 -10.86 0.35 5.29
CA ASP A 144 -11.19 -0.14 3.96
C ASP A 144 -10.26 -1.28 3.55
N GLY A 145 -10.72 -2.14 2.65
CA GLY A 145 -9.85 -3.14 2.04
C GLY A 145 -8.79 -2.47 1.18
N VAL A 146 -9.21 -1.65 0.25
CA VAL A 146 -8.36 -0.74 -0.53
C VAL A 146 -8.93 0.66 -0.43
N GLN A 147 -8.11 1.63 -0.06
CA GLN A 147 -8.48 3.04 -0.15
C GLN A 147 -7.54 3.78 -1.10
N ILE A 148 -8.07 4.19 -2.24
CA ILE A 148 -7.39 5.12 -3.15
C ILE A 148 -7.69 6.52 -2.66
N PHE A 149 -6.65 7.22 -2.25
CA PHE A 149 -6.73 8.57 -1.74
C PHE A 149 -5.71 9.44 -2.47
N GLY A 150 -6.19 10.26 -3.39
CA GLY A 150 -5.39 11.32 -3.97
C GLY A 150 -5.41 12.55 -3.07
N ASP A 151 -4.32 13.26 -2.94
CA ASP A 151 -4.28 14.57 -2.32
C ASP A 151 -3.86 15.64 -3.31
N LYS A 152 -3.90 16.90 -2.92
CA LYS A 152 -3.57 18.04 -3.81
C LYS A 152 -2.15 17.99 -4.38
N ASN A 153 -1.26 17.28 -3.73
CA ASN A 153 0.15 17.17 -4.12
C ASN A 153 0.45 15.87 -4.86
N PHE A 154 -0.46 14.89 -4.81
CA PHE A 154 -0.20 13.55 -5.31
C PHE A 154 -1.35 13.03 -6.15
N LEU A 155 -1.07 12.79 -7.40
CA LEU A 155 -1.93 12.05 -8.31
C LEU A 155 -1.90 10.57 -7.92
N ALA A 156 -3.09 9.97 -7.71
CA ALA A 156 -3.19 8.51 -7.66
C ALA A 156 -3.13 7.97 -9.09
N GLU A 157 -2.09 7.23 -9.44
CA GLU A 157 -1.87 6.80 -10.82
C GLU A 157 -1.27 5.41 -10.95
N ASN A 158 -1.63 4.75 -12.05
CA ASN A 158 -1.07 3.45 -12.43
C ASN A 158 -1.18 2.42 -11.30
N VAL A 159 -2.43 2.18 -10.86
CA VAL A 159 -2.77 1.21 -9.82
C VAL A 159 -3.50 0.03 -10.45
N LEU A 160 -3.03 -1.18 -10.19
CA LEU A 160 -3.66 -2.43 -10.60
C LEU A 160 -3.89 -3.32 -9.38
N ILE A 161 -5.16 -3.65 -9.12
CA ILE A 161 -5.58 -4.65 -8.14
C ILE A 161 -6.27 -5.78 -8.91
N GLU A 162 -5.61 -6.93 -9.03
CA GLU A 162 -6.04 -8.03 -9.90
C GLU A 162 -6.11 -9.36 -9.14
N ASN A 163 -7.15 -10.13 -9.40
CA ASN A 163 -7.36 -11.46 -8.84
C ASN A 163 -7.21 -11.48 -7.31
N CYS A 164 -7.85 -10.53 -6.64
CA CYS A 164 -7.78 -10.37 -5.19
C CYS A 164 -9.08 -10.78 -4.52
N ARG A 165 -8.97 -11.28 -3.28
CA ARG A 165 -10.13 -11.63 -2.47
C ARG A 165 -10.13 -10.81 -1.18
N PHE A 166 -11.28 -10.24 -0.87
CA PHE A 166 -11.55 -9.49 0.35
C PHE A 166 -12.59 -10.22 1.19
N ALA A 167 -12.14 -10.97 2.20
CA ALA A 167 -13.00 -11.58 3.20
C ALA A 167 -13.07 -10.66 4.42
N ILE A 168 -14.00 -9.71 4.36
CA ILE A 168 -14.17 -8.67 5.37
C ILE A 168 -15.39 -9.03 6.21
N PRO A 169 -15.23 -9.41 7.48
CA PRO A 169 -16.35 -9.71 8.34
C PRO A 169 -17.20 -8.46 8.55
N THR A 170 -18.49 -8.68 8.65
CA THR A 170 -19.42 -7.64 9.10
C THR A 170 -19.15 -7.37 10.57
N PHE A 171 -18.56 -6.26 10.88
CA PHE A 171 -18.45 -5.81 12.24
C PHE A 171 -19.33 -4.58 12.42
N GLN A 172 -20.43 -4.73 13.17
CA GLN A 172 -21.19 -3.61 13.69
C GLN A 172 -20.78 -3.40 15.14
N PHE A 173 -20.40 -2.18 15.47
CA PHE A 173 -20.29 -1.80 16.87
C PHE A 173 -21.68 -1.80 17.53
N PRO A 174 -21.77 -2.03 18.85
CA PRO A 174 -23.03 -1.97 19.58
C PRO A 174 -23.75 -0.63 19.47
N ASP A 175 -23.05 0.44 19.15
CA ASP A 175 -23.58 1.79 18.93
C ASP A 175 -24.05 2.06 17.47
N GLY A 176 -24.01 1.06 16.61
CA GLY A 176 -24.40 1.18 15.20
C GLY A 176 -23.38 1.82 14.28
N ASN A 177 -22.21 2.20 14.77
CA ASN A 177 -21.09 2.68 13.93
C ASN A 177 -20.37 1.49 13.31
N ALA A 178 -20.28 1.48 11.99
CA ALA A 178 -19.60 0.40 11.30
C ALA A 178 -18.12 0.65 11.21
N GLY A 179 -17.33 -0.37 11.58
CA GLY A 179 -15.90 -0.30 11.55
C GLY A 179 -15.27 -0.49 10.18
N VAL A 180 -15.94 -1.22 9.28
CA VAL A 180 -15.49 -1.43 7.90
C VAL A 180 -16.41 -0.69 6.96
N ASN A 181 -15.87 0.20 6.14
CA ASN A 181 -16.64 1.07 5.27
C ASN A 181 -16.83 0.46 3.86
N ALA A 182 -15.76 0.01 3.23
CA ALA A 182 -15.82 -0.63 1.92
C ALA A 182 -14.67 -1.64 1.71
N ALA A 183 -14.88 -2.61 0.82
CA ALA A 183 -13.76 -3.41 0.33
C ALA A 183 -12.89 -2.59 -0.63
N LEU A 184 -13.52 -1.83 -1.52
CA LEU A 184 -12.87 -0.95 -2.48
C LEU A 184 -13.39 0.48 -2.30
N MET A 185 -12.55 1.38 -1.84
CA MET A 185 -12.86 2.79 -1.64
C MET A 185 -12.01 3.68 -2.54
N MET A 186 -12.67 4.51 -3.33
CA MET A 186 -12.03 5.60 -4.07
C MET A 186 -12.46 6.93 -3.47
N GLN A 187 -11.57 7.57 -2.73
CA GLN A 187 -11.84 8.87 -2.10
C GLN A 187 -11.22 9.99 -2.92
N LEU A 188 -11.99 10.52 -3.85
CA LEU A 188 -11.55 11.51 -4.84
C LEU A 188 -11.88 12.96 -4.45
N GLU A 189 -12.24 13.20 -3.20
CA GLU A 189 -12.56 14.53 -2.71
C GLU A 189 -11.34 15.45 -2.55
N TYR A 190 -10.14 14.87 -2.55
CA TYR A 190 -8.91 15.59 -2.22
C TYR A 190 -7.88 15.58 -3.34
N GLY A 191 -8.05 14.77 -4.37
CA GLY A 191 -7.04 14.65 -5.41
C GLY A 191 -7.52 13.94 -6.66
N ASN A 192 -6.67 13.92 -7.65
CA ASN A 192 -6.94 13.33 -8.95
C ASN A 192 -6.54 11.85 -9.04
N ALA A 193 -7.13 11.13 -9.99
CA ALA A 193 -6.80 9.74 -10.25
C ALA A 193 -6.70 9.45 -11.75
N ASP A 194 -5.70 8.65 -12.16
CA ASP A 194 -5.52 8.19 -13.54
C ASP A 194 -4.98 6.75 -13.60
N GLY A 195 -5.58 5.92 -14.46
CA GLY A 195 -5.11 4.55 -14.67
C GLY A 195 -5.28 3.65 -13.45
N ILE A 196 -6.48 3.65 -12.85
CA ILE A 196 -6.83 2.79 -11.71
C ILE A 196 -7.65 1.60 -12.22
N THR A 197 -7.19 0.39 -11.99
CA THR A 197 -7.88 -0.83 -12.42
C THR A 197 -8.11 -1.78 -11.26
N PHE A 198 -9.36 -2.16 -11.06
CA PHE A 198 -9.79 -3.27 -10.21
C PHE A 198 -10.32 -4.37 -11.13
N LYS A 199 -9.69 -5.54 -11.11
CA LYS A 199 -10.01 -6.63 -12.02
C LYS A 199 -10.05 -7.97 -11.31
N ASP A 200 -11.07 -8.79 -11.64
CA ASP A 200 -11.24 -10.14 -11.10
C ASP A 200 -11.24 -10.14 -9.56
N ILE A 201 -12.07 -9.31 -8.95
CA ILE A 201 -12.13 -9.13 -7.50
C ILE A 201 -13.28 -9.91 -6.92
N MET A 202 -13.00 -10.71 -5.88
CA MET A 202 -14.02 -11.35 -5.06
C MET A 202 -14.15 -10.63 -3.71
N ILE A 203 -15.36 -10.19 -3.38
CA ILE A 203 -15.68 -9.49 -2.13
C ILE A 203 -16.64 -10.36 -1.33
N ASP A 204 -16.17 -10.87 -0.21
CA ASP A 204 -16.95 -11.68 0.72
C ASP A 204 -17.23 -10.82 1.96
N CYS A 205 -18.26 -10.01 1.83
CA CYS A 205 -18.69 -9.07 2.87
C CYS A 205 -20.04 -9.51 3.42
N GLY A 206 -20.08 -9.94 4.66
CA GLY A 206 -21.33 -10.35 5.31
C GLY A 206 -22.25 -9.20 5.78
N GLY A 207 -22.15 -7.96 5.29
CA GLY A 207 -22.82 -6.83 5.90
C GLY A 207 -23.41 -5.75 4.99
N PRO A 208 -24.14 -4.78 5.57
CA PRO A 208 -24.96 -3.82 4.84
C PRO A 208 -24.19 -2.71 4.11
N TRP A 209 -22.85 -2.70 4.17
CA TRP A 209 -22.03 -1.66 3.58
C TRP A 209 -21.75 -1.95 2.11
N SER A 210 -21.56 -0.89 1.36
CA SER A 210 -21.27 -1.01 -0.07
C SER A 210 -19.97 -1.75 -0.31
N PRO A 211 -19.94 -2.83 -1.10
CA PRO A 211 -18.69 -3.50 -1.45
C PRO A 211 -17.70 -2.57 -2.14
N CYS A 212 -18.22 -1.64 -2.93
CA CYS A 212 -17.46 -0.62 -3.62
C CYS A 212 -18.05 0.76 -3.33
N ARG A 213 -17.22 1.70 -2.96
CA ARG A 213 -17.62 3.08 -2.71
C ARG A 213 -16.69 4.06 -3.40
N SER A 214 -17.27 5.07 -4.04
CA SER A 214 -16.51 6.18 -4.62
C SER A 214 -17.12 7.49 -4.16
N SER A 215 -16.31 8.41 -3.68
CA SER A 215 -16.68 9.81 -3.60
C SER A 215 -16.41 10.47 -4.94
N MET A 216 -17.38 11.22 -5.44
CA MET A 216 -17.23 11.93 -6.71
C MET A 216 -16.16 13.01 -6.58
N PRO A 217 -15.39 13.26 -7.66
CA PRO A 217 -14.56 14.44 -7.73
C PRO A 217 -15.38 15.69 -7.49
N ARG A 218 -14.88 16.62 -6.73
CA ARG A 218 -15.54 17.90 -6.48
C ARG A 218 -15.04 18.96 -7.46
N GLU A 219 -15.90 19.93 -7.78
CA GLU A 219 -15.46 21.11 -8.56
C GLU A 219 -14.37 21.87 -7.82
N VAL A 220 -14.50 21.95 -6.49
CA VAL A 220 -13.46 22.52 -5.61
C VAL A 220 -12.98 21.42 -4.66
N PRO A 221 -11.67 21.12 -4.60
CA PRO A 221 -11.12 20.19 -3.65
C PRO A 221 -11.48 20.58 -2.20
N ARG A 222 -11.74 19.59 -1.37
CA ARG A 222 -12.07 19.83 0.03
C ARG A 222 -10.90 20.49 0.76
N GLY A 223 -11.15 21.65 1.34
CA GLY A 223 -10.15 22.45 2.05
C GLY A 223 -9.36 23.42 1.16
N GLU A 224 -9.72 23.56 -0.12
CA GLU A 224 -9.17 24.57 -1.04
C GLU A 224 -10.15 25.75 -1.20
N GLU A 225 -9.63 26.91 -1.64
CA GLU A 225 -10.43 28.10 -1.90
C GLU A 225 -11.18 28.00 -3.23
N GLU A 226 -12.21 28.81 -3.38
CA GLU A 226 -12.93 28.96 -4.63
C GLU A 226 -11.97 29.39 -5.75
N GLY A 227 -11.99 28.66 -6.89
CA GLY A 227 -11.08 28.89 -8.02
C GLY A 227 -9.90 27.91 -8.07
N ALA A 228 -9.77 27.00 -7.12
CA ALA A 228 -8.84 25.87 -7.25
C ALA A 228 -9.20 24.98 -8.46
N PRO A 229 -8.23 24.34 -9.13
CA PRO A 229 -8.51 23.46 -10.25
C PRO A 229 -9.47 22.34 -9.88
N SER A 230 -10.46 22.08 -10.72
CA SER A 230 -11.43 21.00 -10.52
C SER A 230 -10.72 19.65 -10.47
N LEU A 231 -11.16 18.79 -9.59
CA LEU A 231 -10.68 17.41 -9.51
C LEU A 231 -11.20 16.58 -10.69
N TRP A 232 -10.41 15.63 -11.12
CA TRP A 232 -10.76 14.77 -12.24
C TRP A 232 -10.31 13.31 -12.00
N GLN A 233 -10.97 12.41 -12.70
CA GLN A 233 -10.59 11.01 -12.80
C GLN A 233 -10.56 10.57 -14.27
N LYS A 234 -9.58 9.76 -14.61
CA LYS A 234 -9.42 9.18 -15.95
C LYS A 234 -9.03 7.72 -15.86
N ASN A 235 -9.42 6.95 -16.88
CA ASN A 235 -8.98 5.57 -17.03
C ASN A 235 -9.21 4.72 -15.76
N VAL A 236 -10.37 4.89 -15.12
CA VAL A 236 -10.77 4.08 -13.97
C VAL A 236 -11.62 2.92 -14.45
N VAL A 237 -11.21 1.70 -14.15
CA VAL A 237 -11.82 0.46 -14.63
C VAL A 237 -12.18 -0.44 -13.47
N PHE A 238 -13.43 -0.93 -13.45
CA PHE A 238 -13.89 -2.02 -12.61
C PHE A 238 -14.35 -3.17 -13.53
N GLU A 239 -13.64 -4.28 -13.48
CA GLU A 239 -13.89 -5.44 -14.35
C GLU A 239 -14.03 -6.70 -13.50
N ASN A 240 -15.12 -7.46 -13.70
CA ASN A 240 -15.38 -8.73 -13.00
C ASN A 240 -15.30 -8.58 -11.46
N ILE A 241 -16.17 -7.76 -10.89
CA ILE A 241 -16.30 -7.59 -9.44
C ILE A 241 -17.44 -8.48 -8.95
N TYR A 242 -17.14 -9.44 -8.09
CA TYR A 242 -18.07 -10.42 -7.52
C TYR A 242 -18.29 -10.15 -6.03
N TYR A 243 -19.55 -10.17 -5.55
CA TYR A 243 -19.94 -9.95 -4.16
C TYR A 243 -21.24 -10.69 -3.80
#